data_9721a6e09c02760183cba4bdfb3c9e75
#
_entry.id   9721a6e09c02760183cba4bdfb3c9e75
#
_cell.length_a   1.000
_cell.length_b   1.000
_cell.length_c   1.000
_cell.angle_alpha   90.00
_cell.angle_beta   90.00
_cell.angle_gamma   90.00
#
_symmetry.space_group_name_H-M   'P 1'
#
loop_
_entity.id
_entity.type
_entity.pdbx_description
1 polymer ?
#
loop_
_entity_poly.entity_id
_entity_poly.type
_entity_poly.pdbx_seq_one_letter_code
_entity_poly.pdbx_strand_id
1 'polypeptide(L)'
;MDRIKLNDTLEMSRLVYGMWRIGDDTDTSIAHIQNKVSACLDQGITTMDQADIYGGYAAEEILGNALTPELRNQIEIVTKCDIVAPMGRYADVSVKYYDTSRAHIFASVEHSLRLMKIDHIDLLLIHRPDPLMDHNETGAALDEVVASGKARAVGVSNFRPYDWDLLQSGMKTKLVTNQIEMSLMCHTPFTNGDLAHLQRLGVPPMAWSPLGGGALFHSSNTGLREKLTKIGAAQGVDEAAVAVAWLLAHPASILPVLGTNNLDRIKQIGDAAKVEMDRQTWFALYTEALGHEVA
;
A
#
# COMPACT_ATOMS: atom_id res chain seq x y z
N MET A 1 -5.38 -6.17 -16.34
CA MET A 1 -5.45 -5.72 -14.93
C MET A 1 -6.46 -4.60 -14.82
N ASP A 2 -7.43 -4.73 -13.92
CA ASP A 2 -8.43 -3.67 -13.68
C ASP A 2 -7.77 -2.44 -13.09
N ARG A 3 -8.40 -1.29 -13.29
CA ARG A 3 -7.98 -0.02 -12.70
C ARG A 3 -9.06 0.50 -11.77
N ILE A 4 -8.65 1.09 -10.67
CA ILE A 4 -9.53 1.65 -9.65
C ILE A 4 -9.37 3.17 -9.65
N LYS A 5 -10.48 3.86 -9.93
CA LYS A 5 -10.54 5.31 -9.85
C LYS A 5 -10.60 5.74 -8.38
N LEU A 6 -9.63 6.55 -7.94
CA LEU A 6 -9.58 7.13 -6.60
C LEU A 6 -10.22 8.52 -6.58
N ASN A 7 -9.97 9.33 -7.62
CA ASN A 7 -10.61 10.62 -7.85
C ASN A 7 -10.64 10.93 -9.35
N ASP A 8 -10.94 12.17 -9.75
CA ASP A 8 -11.04 12.54 -11.17
C ASP A 8 -9.68 12.61 -11.88
N THR A 9 -8.58 12.62 -11.15
CA THR A 9 -7.23 12.79 -11.70
C THR A 9 -6.32 11.57 -11.47
N LEU A 10 -6.76 10.58 -10.67
CA LEU A 10 -5.95 9.43 -10.32
C LEU A 10 -6.73 8.12 -10.41
N GLU A 11 -6.20 7.23 -11.22
CA GLU A 11 -6.56 5.81 -11.25
C GLU A 11 -5.31 4.98 -10.94
N MET A 12 -5.48 3.88 -10.20
CA MET A 12 -4.41 2.97 -9.84
C MET A 12 -4.70 1.56 -10.33
N SER A 13 -3.66 0.75 -10.57
CA SER A 13 -3.84 -0.67 -10.86
C SER A 13 -4.46 -1.38 -9.67
N ARG A 14 -5.33 -2.38 -9.92
CA ARG A 14 -6.05 -3.14 -8.90
C ARG A 14 -5.12 -3.83 -7.90
N LEU A 15 -3.94 -4.25 -8.35
CA LEU A 15 -2.83 -4.75 -7.54
C LEU A 15 -1.73 -3.70 -7.51
N VAL A 16 -1.06 -3.56 -6.37
CA VAL A 16 -0.01 -2.56 -6.15
C VAL A 16 1.29 -3.28 -5.80
N TYR A 17 2.40 -2.86 -6.40
CA TYR A 17 3.71 -3.37 -6.04
C TYR A 17 4.31 -2.56 -4.90
N GLY A 18 4.42 -3.20 -3.73
CA GLY A 18 5.01 -2.61 -2.52
C GLY A 18 6.52 -2.72 -2.53
N MET A 19 7.20 -1.59 -2.44
CA MET A 19 8.66 -1.51 -2.51
C MET A 19 9.34 -1.40 -1.13
N TRP A 20 8.63 -1.74 -0.06
CA TRP A 20 9.16 -1.67 1.31
C TRP A 20 10.51 -2.36 1.51
N ARG A 21 10.70 -3.52 0.85
CA ARG A 21 11.92 -4.33 0.98
C ARG A 21 12.99 -4.02 -0.06
N ILE A 22 12.81 -2.99 -0.89
CA ILE A 22 13.77 -2.72 -1.97
C ILE A 22 15.15 -2.34 -1.44
N GLY A 23 15.21 -1.66 -0.28
CA GLY A 23 16.46 -1.33 0.40
C GLY A 23 17.17 -2.52 1.05
N ASP A 24 16.44 -3.61 1.29
CA ASP A 24 16.98 -4.85 1.89
C ASP A 24 17.37 -5.88 0.81
N ASP A 25 17.26 -5.53 -0.48
CA ASP A 25 17.65 -6.43 -1.56
C ASP A 25 19.17 -6.57 -1.66
N THR A 26 19.61 -7.75 -2.04
CA THR A 26 21.03 -8.03 -2.29
C THR A 26 21.55 -7.36 -3.57
N ASP A 27 20.65 -6.99 -4.49
CA ASP A 27 20.93 -6.26 -5.71
C ASP A 27 20.00 -5.05 -5.84
N THR A 28 20.55 -3.86 -5.64
CA THR A 28 19.87 -2.57 -5.84
C THR A 28 20.32 -1.86 -7.11
N SER A 29 20.96 -2.58 -8.05
CA SER A 29 21.39 -2.00 -9.32
C SER A 29 20.21 -1.49 -10.14
N ILE A 30 20.46 -0.45 -10.93
CA ILE A 30 19.46 0.16 -11.81
C ILE A 30 18.75 -0.89 -12.67
N ALA A 31 19.53 -1.79 -13.30
CA ALA A 31 18.97 -2.83 -14.18
C ALA A 31 18.06 -3.80 -13.41
N HIS A 32 18.42 -4.18 -12.18
CA HIS A 32 17.61 -5.09 -11.38
C HIS A 32 16.29 -4.44 -10.96
N ILE A 33 16.31 -3.17 -10.54
CA ILE A 33 15.10 -2.43 -10.19
C ILE A 33 14.19 -2.22 -11.41
N GLN A 34 14.77 -1.86 -12.57
CA GLN A 34 14.02 -1.76 -13.83
C GLN A 34 13.37 -3.08 -14.23
N ASN A 35 14.04 -4.20 -14.04
CA ASN A 35 13.48 -5.54 -14.32
C ASN A 35 12.27 -5.84 -13.42
N LYS A 36 12.28 -5.42 -12.13
CA LYS A 36 11.14 -5.57 -11.22
C LYS A 36 9.95 -4.73 -11.68
N VAL A 37 10.21 -3.45 -12.02
CA VAL A 37 9.15 -2.56 -12.52
C VAL A 37 8.58 -3.09 -13.84
N SER A 38 9.43 -3.52 -14.77
CA SER A 38 8.99 -4.09 -16.06
C SER A 38 8.14 -5.35 -15.85
N ALA A 39 8.55 -6.25 -14.95
CA ALA A 39 7.78 -7.45 -14.61
C ALA A 39 6.39 -7.15 -14.03
N CYS A 40 6.23 -6.02 -13.34
CA CYS A 40 4.94 -5.50 -12.90
C CYS A 40 4.12 -4.97 -14.10
N LEU A 41 4.75 -4.13 -14.94
CA LEU A 41 4.11 -3.55 -16.13
C LEU A 41 3.62 -4.60 -17.11
N ASP A 42 4.36 -5.68 -17.32
CA ASP A 42 3.99 -6.83 -18.18
C ASP A 42 2.66 -7.49 -17.74
N GLN A 43 2.25 -7.30 -16.48
CA GLN A 43 1.00 -7.79 -15.91
C GLN A 43 -0.06 -6.68 -15.79
N GLY A 44 0.25 -5.44 -16.21
CA GLY A 44 -0.60 -4.27 -16.05
C GLY A 44 -0.64 -3.74 -14.61
N ILE A 45 0.35 -4.08 -13.77
CA ILE A 45 0.53 -3.52 -12.42
C ILE A 45 1.37 -2.27 -12.59
N THR A 46 0.74 -1.11 -12.52
CA THR A 46 1.37 0.19 -12.79
C THR A 46 1.66 0.98 -11.53
N THR A 47 1.09 0.60 -10.38
CA THR A 47 1.23 1.36 -9.14
C THR A 47 2.36 0.82 -8.28
N MET A 48 3.31 1.71 -7.92
CA MET A 48 4.47 1.45 -7.07
C MET A 48 4.30 2.13 -5.72
N ASP A 49 4.28 1.36 -4.63
CA ASP A 49 4.07 1.88 -3.27
C ASP A 49 5.41 2.02 -2.53
N GLN A 50 5.77 3.25 -2.23
CA GLN A 50 6.94 3.69 -1.49
C GLN A 50 6.56 4.32 -0.13
N ALA A 51 7.56 4.65 0.65
CA ALA A 51 7.50 5.60 1.76
C ALA A 51 8.91 6.17 2.02
N ASP A 52 8.96 7.38 2.54
CA ASP A 52 10.24 8.05 2.83
C ASP A 52 11.15 7.25 3.78
N ILE A 53 10.55 6.58 4.79
CA ILE A 53 11.30 5.77 5.76
C ILE A 53 11.79 4.41 5.23
N TYR A 54 11.29 3.93 4.09
CA TYR A 54 11.63 2.60 3.60
C TYR A 54 13.13 2.45 3.32
N GLY A 55 13.67 1.26 3.63
CA GLY A 55 15.11 1.00 3.50
C GLY A 55 15.99 1.94 4.32
N GLY A 56 15.51 2.43 5.48
CA GLY A 56 16.24 3.42 6.28
C GLY A 56 16.39 4.78 5.57
N TYR A 57 15.36 5.20 4.82
CA TYR A 57 15.31 6.41 3.98
C TYR A 57 16.08 6.32 2.66
N ALA A 58 16.41 5.11 2.17
CA ALA A 58 17.12 4.93 0.91
C ALA A 58 16.24 4.42 -0.25
N ALA A 59 15.05 3.87 0.03
CA ALA A 59 14.24 3.18 -0.99
C ALA A 59 13.75 4.11 -2.10
N GLU A 60 13.42 5.36 -1.81
CA GLU A 60 13.01 6.34 -2.81
C GLU A 60 14.16 6.69 -3.77
N GLU A 61 15.40 6.84 -3.25
CA GLU A 61 16.58 7.10 -4.08
C GLU A 61 16.93 5.90 -4.98
N ILE A 62 16.80 4.67 -4.44
CA ILE A 62 17.00 3.44 -5.23
C ILE A 62 16.03 3.40 -6.41
N LEU A 63 14.74 3.67 -6.20
CA LEU A 63 13.77 3.78 -7.28
C LEU A 63 14.12 4.93 -8.23
N GLY A 64 14.39 6.13 -7.70
CA GLY A 64 14.69 7.32 -8.48
C GLY A 64 15.91 7.18 -9.40
N ASN A 65 16.91 6.40 -8.98
CA ASN A 65 18.06 6.08 -9.81
C ASN A 65 17.73 5.14 -10.98
N ALA A 66 16.68 4.33 -10.85
CA ALA A 66 16.22 3.40 -11.86
C ALA A 66 15.15 3.97 -12.79
N LEU A 67 14.48 5.07 -12.40
CA LEU A 67 13.45 5.69 -13.22
C LEU A 67 14.06 6.39 -14.45
N THR A 68 13.56 6.04 -15.63
CA THR A 68 13.68 6.84 -16.85
C THR A 68 12.38 7.62 -17.06
N PRO A 69 12.38 8.67 -17.88
CA PRO A 69 11.13 9.38 -18.23
C PRO A 69 10.06 8.43 -18.79
N GLU A 70 10.46 7.45 -19.58
CA GLU A 70 9.56 6.45 -20.17
C GLU A 70 8.92 5.54 -19.12
N LEU A 71 9.69 5.09 -18.13
CA LEU A 71 9.15 4.30 -17.01
C LEU A 71 8.25 5.13 -16.12
N ARG A 72 8.68 6.38 -15.80
CA ARG A 72 7.86 7.27 -14.96
C ARG A 72 6.47 7.54 -15.55
N ASN A 73 6.38 7.67 -16.87
CA ASN A 73 5.13 7.90 -17.57
C ASN A 73 4.18 6.69 -17.60
N GLN A 74 4.66 5.50 -17.23
CA GLN A 74 3.87 4.27 -17.23
C GLN A 74 3.41 3.85 -15.84
N ILE A 75 3.85 4.55 -14.79
CA ILE A 75 3.57 4.16 -13.40
C ILE A 75 2.93 5.28 -12.60
N GLU A 76 2.13 4.91 -11.62
CA GLU A 76 1.72 5.76 -10.51
C GLU A 76 2.63 5.48 -9.31
N ILE A 77 3.08 6.54 -8.64
CA ILE A 77 3.92 6.45 -7.44
C ILE A 77 3.12 6.89 -6.22
N VAL A 78 2.97 5.98 -5.28
CA VAL A 78 2.50 6.26 -3.92
C VAL A 78 3.73 6.44 -3.05
N THR A 79 3.77 7.49 -2.22
CA THR A 79 4.73 7.59 -1.13
C THR A 79 4.09 8.13 0.14
N LYS A 80 4.82 8.08 1.25
CA LYS A 80 4.30 8.39 2.57
C LYS A 80 5.30 9.20 3.35
N CYS A 81 4.83 10.04 4.28
CA CYS A 81 5.67 10.81 5.19
C CYS A 81 5.08 10.76 6.61
N ASP A 82 5.74 11.41 7.55
CA ASP A 82 5.48 11.66 8.96
C ASP A 82 6.28 10.80 9.96
N ILE A 83 6.78 9.64 9.56
CA ILE A 83 7.58 8.84 10.51
C ILE A 83 9.00 9.41 10.56
N VAL A 84 9.43 9.81 11.75
CA VAL A 84 10.82 10.17 12.06
C VAL A 84 11.41 9.09 12.96
N ALA A 85 12.43 8.38 12.48
CA ALA A 85 13.09 7.31 13.22
C ALA A 85 14.61 7.52 13.28
N PRO A 86 15.30 7.10 14.36
CA PRO A 86 16.73 7.29 14.57
C PRO A 86 17.57 6.43 13.60
N MET A 87 17.48 6.73 12.32
CA MET A 87 18.20 6.06 11.23
C MET A 87 18.30 6.98 10.00
N GLY A 88 19.21 6.67 9.09
CA GLY A 88 19.38 7.40 7.83
C GLY A 88 19.53 8.90 8.06
N ARG A 89 18.72 9.71 7.38
CA ARG A 89 18.74 11.18 7.50
C ARG A 89 18.36 11.73 8.88
N TYR A 90 17.80 10.91 9.76
CA TYR A 90 17.40 11.27 11.12
C TYR A 90 18.19 10.50 12.20
N ALA A 91 19.43 10.07 11.91
CA ALA A 91 20.25 9.29 12.83
C ALA A 91 20.48 9.98 14.21
N ASP A 92 20.42 11.32 14.24
CA ASP A 92 20.66 12.12 15.45
C ASP A 92 19.44 12.26 16.37
N VAL A 93 18.23 11.81 15.96
CA VAL A 93 17.06 11.86 16.83
C VAL A 93 17.12 10.75 17.88
N SER A 94 16.67 11.04 19.09
CA SER A 94 16.79 10.12 20.24
C SER A 94 15.69 9.05 20.31
N VAL A 95 14.52 9.31 19.71
CA VAL A 95 13.35 8.43 19.75
C VAL A 95 12.62 8.49 18.41
N LYS A 96 11.92 7.41 18.08
CA LYS A 96 10.99 7.42 16.96
C LYS A 96 9.71 8.18 17.34
N TYR A 97 9.26 9.08 16.45
CA TYR A 97 8.02 9.85 16.61
C TYR A 97 7.35 10.08 15.25
N TYR A 98 6.15 10.65 15.29
CA TYR A 98 5.44 11.11 14.11
C TYR A 98 5.44 12.63 14.08
N ASP A 99 5.47 13.21 12.89
CA ASP A 99 5.43 14.65 12.70
C ASP A 99 4.54 14.98 11.50
N THR A 100 3.33 15.44 11.79
CA THR A 100 2.34 15.85 10.80
C THR A 100 2.27 17.37 10.64
N SER A 101 3.27 18.10 11.15
CA SER A 101 3.38 19.55 10.97
C SER A 101 3.53 19.93 9.49
N ARG A 102 3.05 21.12 9.14
CA ARG A 102 3.22 21.66 7.79
C ARG A 102 4.69 21.66 7.35
N ALA A 103 5.59 22.06 8.25
CA ALA A 103 7.02 22.13 7.97
C ALA A 103 7.59 20.77 7.58
N HIS A 104 7.25 19.70 8.34
CA HIS A 104 7.72 18.35 8.06
C HIS A 104 7.12 17.78 6.79
N ILE A 105 5.81 17.94 6.55
CA ILE A 105 5.12 17.46 5.33
C ILE A 105 5.81 18.05 4.10
N PHE A 106 6.02 19.38 4.05
CA PHE A 106 6.66 20.01 2.89
C PHE A 106 8.12 19.57 2.73
N ALA A 107 8.88 19.49 3.81
CA ALA A 107 10.27 19.01 3.76
C ALA A 107 10.36 17.56 3.23
N SER A 108 9.44 16.69 3.65
CA SER A 108 9.36 15.29 3.17
C SER A 108 8.95 15.21 1.71
N VAL A 109 7.92 15.95 1.28
CA VAL A 109 7.49 16.00 -0.13
C VAL A 109 8.63 16.47 -1.04
N GLU A 110 9.28 17.58 -0.72
CA GLU A 110 10.41 18.09 -1.51
C GLU A 110 11.58 17.09 -1.55
N HIS A 111 11.81 16.37 -0.45
CA HIS A 111 12.84 15.34 -0.38
C HIS A 111 12.53 14.16 -1.27
N SER A 112 11.29 13.64 -1.20
CA SER A 112 10.81 12.53 -2.01
C SER A 112 10.86 12.85 -3.50
N LEU A 113 10.39 14.04 -3.92
CA LEU A 113 10.46 14.51 -5.30
C LEU A 113 11.90 14.53 -5.82
N ARG A 114 12.85 15.05 -4.99
CA ARG A 114 14.27 15.14 -5.34
C ARG A 114 14.91 13.74 -5.44
N LEU A 115 14.67 12.85 -4.47
CA LEU A 115 15.27 11.51 -4.46
C LEU A 115 14.75 10.66 -5.60
N MET A 116 13.46 10.67 -5.85
CA MET A 116 12.84 9.93 -6.95
C MET A 116 13.03 10.60 -8.32
N LYS A 117 13.57 11.86 -8.37
CA LYS A 117 13.79 12.64 -9.59
C LYS A 117 12.51 12.82 -10.41
N ILE A 118 11.40 13.11 -9.74
CA ILE A 118 10.08 13.30 -10.31
C ILE A 118 9.55 14.70 -10.00
N ASP A 119 8.63 15.18 -10.81
CA ASP A 119 8.00 16.51 -10.69
C ASP A 119 6.74 16.48 -9.80
N HIS A 120 6.11 15.32 -9.67
CA HIS A 120 4.94 15.12 -8.81
C HIS A 120 4.83 13.69 -8.28
N ILE A 121 4.19 13.55 -7.13
CA ILE A 121 3.77 12.31 -6.50
C ILE A 121 2.32 12.04 -6.97
N ASP A 122 1.98 10.81 -7.35
CA ASP A 122 0.59 10.50 -7.74
C ASP A 122 -0.32 10.41 -6.50
N LEU A 123 0.16 9.78 -5.41
CA LEU A 123 -0.57 9.69 -4.15
C LEU A 123 0.36 9.87 -2.95
N LEU A 124 0.14 10.89 -2.15
CA LEU A 124 0.84 11.10 -0.87
C LEU A 124 -0.02 10.60 0.29
N LEU A 125 0.54 9.80 1.18
CA LEU A 125 -0.12 9.34 2.39
C LEU A 125 0.54 9.92 3.65
N ILE A 126 -0.26 10.32 4.63
CA ILE A 126 0.20 10.39 6.02
C ILE A 126 0.35 8.95 6.51
N HIS A 127 1.57 8.57 6.94
CA HIS A 127 1.95 7.17 7.14
C HIS A 127 1.33 6.58 8.41
N ARG A 128 1.20 7.39 9.47
CA ARG A 128 0.63 7.00 10.76
C ARG A 128 -0.22 8.12 11.36
N PRO A 129 -1.28 7.79 12.11
CA PRO A 129 -1.97 8.81 12.90
C PRO A 129 -1.02 9.34 13.98
N ASP A 130 -0.76 10.64 13.96
CA ASP A 130 0.06 11.32 14.96
C ASP A 130 -0.82 11.72 16.15
N PRO A 131 -0.52 11.25 17.37
CA PRO A 131 -1.26 11.67 18.57
C PRO A 131 -1.19 13.17 18.87
N LEU A 132 -0.22 13.88 18.28
CA LEU A 132 -0.04 15.33 18.46
C LEU A 132 -0.50 16.13 17.22
N MET A 133 -1.21 15.50 16.28
CA MET A 133 -1.67 16.16 15.06
C MET A 133 -2.57 17.37 15.34
N ASP A 134 -2.18 18.55 14.86
CA ASP A 134 -3.11 19.64 14.62
C ASP A 134 -3.78 19.41 13.26
N HIS A 135 -5.00 18.91 13.27
CA HIS A 135 -5.73 18.56 12.06
C HIS A 135 -5.99 19.73 11.11
N ASN A 136 -6.02 20.98 11.62
CA ASN A 136 -6.19 22.16 10.77
C ASN A 136 -4.87 22.51 10.06
N GLU A 137 -3.74 22.45 10.78
CA GLU A 137 -2.42 22.67 10.16
C GLU A 137 -2.10 21.56 9.15
N THR A 138 -2.24 20.30 9.56
CA THR A 138 -2.00 19.14 8.70
C THR A 138 -2.91 19.16 7.47
N GLY A 139 -4.20 19.42 7.68
CA GLY A 139 -5.19 19.49 6.59
C GLY A 139 -4.88 20.60 5.60
N ALA A 140 -4.58 21.80 6.07
CA ALA A 140 -4.19 22.92 5.23
C ALA A 140 -2.89 22.63 4.45
N ALA A 141 -1.92 21.95 5.07
CA ALA A 141 -0.67 21.55 4.41
C ALA A 141 -0.92 20.57 3.26
N LEU A 142 -1.79 19.57 3.46
CA LEU A 142 -2.15 18.60 2.40
C LEU A 142 -2.93 19.28 1.27
N ASP A 143 -3.85 20.19 1.58
CA ASP A 143 -4.54 21.03 0.58
C ASP A 143 -3.55 21.82 -0.29
N GLU A 144 -2.54 22.43 0.34
CA GLU A 144 -1.51 23.20 -0.35
C GLU A 144 -0.60 22.33 -1.21
N VAL A 145 -0.23 21.13 -0.74
CA VAL A 145 0.56 20.15 -1.51
C VAL A 145 -0.17 19.75 -2.80
N VAL A 146 -1.48 19.51 -2.72
CA VAL A 146 -2.29 19.21 -3.92
C VAL A 146 -2.44 20.44 -4.81
N ALA A 147 -2.76 21.60 -4.24
CA ALA A 147 -2.93 22.83 -5.00
C ALA A 147 -1.67 23.28 -5.74
N SER A 148 -0.48 22.99 -5.18
CA SER A 148 0.81 23.27 -5.83
C SER A 148 1.19 22.28 -6.92
N GLY A 149 0.41 21.19 -7.11
CA GLY A 149 0.67 20.15 -8.10
C GLY A 149 1.78 19.16 -7.68
N LYS A 150 2.31 19.26 -6.46
CA LYS A 150 3.34 18.34 -5.94
C LYS A 150 2.81 16.94 -5.65
N ALA A 151 1.50 16.82 -5.35
CA ALA A 151 0.80 15.55 -5.32
C ALA A 151 -0.53 15.67 -6.05
N ARG A 152 -0.94 14.62 -6.79
CA ARG A 152 -2.25 14.59 -7.48
C ARG A 152 -3.39 14.28 -6.54
N ALA A 153 -3.10 13.48 -5.50
CA ALA A 153 -4.07 13.07 -4.49
C ALA A 153 -3.38 12.86 -3.14
N VAL A 154 -4.18 12.89 -2.08
CA VAL A 154 -3.73 12.64 -0.71
C VAL A 154 -4.62 11.61 -0.04
N GLY A 155 -4.04 10.82 0.84
CA GLY A 155 -4.71 9.83 1.65
C GLY A 155 -3.97 9.63 2.97
N VAL A 156 -4.31 8.57 3.67
CA VAL A 156 -3.72 8.24 4.97
C VAL A 156 -3.36 6.76 5.05
N SER A 157 -2.62 6.38 6.08
CA SER A 157 -2.33 4.99 6.38
C SER A 157 -2.51 4.73 7.88
N ASN A 158 -3.15 3.61 8.22
CA ASN A 158 -3.42 3.15 9.59
C ASN A 158 -4.32 4.09 10.42
N PHE A 159 -5.05 4.98 9.78
CA PHE A 159 -6.03 5.84 10.46
C PHE A 159 -7.28 5.04 10.84
N ARG A 160 -7.76 5.26 12.05
CA ARG A 160 -9.08 4.79 12.48
C ARG A 160 -10.17 5.71 11.92
N PRO A 161 -11.44 5.32 11.90
CA PRO A 161 -12.51 6.18 11.44
C PRO A 161 -12.52 7.58 12.07
N TYR A 162 -12.20 7.68 13.35
CA TYR A 162 -12.15 8.97 14.07
C TYR A 162 -10.95 9.84 13.65
N ASP A 163 -9.78 9.24 13.42
CA ASP A 163 -8.60 9.96 12.94
C ASP A 163 -8.83 10.48 11.53
N TRP A 164 -9.48 9.65 10.68
CA TRP A 164 -9.91 10.04 9.34
C TRP A 164 -10.86 11.24 9.36
N ASP A 165 -11.95 11.13 10.13
CA ASP A 165 -12.98 12.17 10.19
C ASP A 165 -12.39 13.46 10.78
N LEU A 166 -11.50 13.37 11.78
CA LEU A 166 -10.79 14.51 12.36
C LEU A 166 -9.94 15.22 11.30
N LEU A 167 -9.04 14.52 10.61
CA LEU A 167 -8.20 15.13 9.59
C LEU A 167 -9.04 15.70 8.44
N GLN A 168 -10.03 14.93 7.95
CA GLN A 168 -10.89 15.38 6.84
C GLN A 168 -11.67 16.65 7.20
N SER A 169 -12.00 16.86 8.47
CA SER A 169 -12.69 18.08 8.91
C SER A 169 -11.84 19.35 8.80
N GLY A 170 -10.52 19.22 8.79
CA GLY A 170 -9.55 20.30 8.58
C GLY A 170 -9.14 20.51 7.10
N MET A 171 -9.72 19.77 6.16
CA MET A 171 -9.33 19.75 4.74
C MET A 171 -10.47 20.13 3.82
N LYS A 172 -10.11 20.74 2.68
CA LYS A 172 -10.99 20.92 1.52
C LYS A 172 -10.86 19.76 0.52
N THR A 173 -9.62 19.30 0.30
CA THR A 173 -9.31 18.14 -0.53
C THR A 173 -9.83 16.87 0.14
N LYS A 174 -10.45 15.98 -0.65
CA LYS A 174 -10.90 14.69 -0.12
C LYS A 174 -9.74 13.72 0.00
N LEU A 175 -9.65 13.05 1.13
CA LEU A 175 -8.80 11.87 1.29
C LEU A 175 -9.34 10.75 0.40
N VAL A 176 -8.45 10.10 -0.39
CA VAL A 176 -8.88 9.15 -1.44
C VAL A 176 -8.65 7.69 -1.08
N THR A 177 -7.89 7.41 -0.03
CA THR A 177 -7.64 6.04 0.47
C THR A 177 -7.11 6.05 1.89
N ASN A 178 -7.25 4.91 2.56
CA ASN A 178 -6.53 4.57 3.79
C ASN A 178 -5.81 3.23 3.57
N GLN A 179 -4.49 3.23 3.73
CA GLN A 179 -3.69 2.01 3.62
C GLN A 179 -3.60 1.33 4.99
N ILE A 180 -4.31 0.22 5.17
CA ILE A 180 -4.42 -0.52 6.45
C ILE A 180 -3.99 -1.98 6.29
N GLU A 181 -3.61 -2.64 7.39
CA GLU A 181 -3.30 -4.06 7.37
C GLU A 181 -4.56 -4.89 7.14
N MET A 182 -4.57 -5.68 6.09
CA MET A 182 -5.66 -6.62 5.81
C MET A 182 -5.13 -7.89 5.13
N SER A 183 -5.48 -9.05 5.68
CA SER A 183 -5.15 -10.35 5.11
C SER A 183 -5.97 -11.43 5.83
N LEU A 184 -5.85 -12.67 5.39
CA LEU A 184 -6.31 -13.84 6.15
C LEU A 184 -5.61 -13.99 7.52
N MET A 185 -4.48 -13.31 7.74
CA MET A 185 -3.74 -13.26 9.02
C MET A 185 -4.10 -12.03 9.86
N CYS A 186 -4.72 -11.02 9.26
CA CYS A 186 -5.19 -9.79 9.93
C CYS A 186 -6.57 -9.41 9.39
N HIS A 187 -7.61 -9.94 10.02
CA HIS A 187 -8.99 -9.74 9.62
C HIS A 187 -9.76 -8.74 10.51
N THR A 188 -9.08 -8.13 11.48
CA THR A 188 -9.68 -7.11 12.38
C THR A 188 -10.43 -6.00 11.64
N PRO A 189 -9.92 -5.42 10.51
CA PRO A 189 -10.62 -4.35 9.80
C PRO A 189 -12.01 -4.71 9.27
N PHE A 190 -12.29 -6.00 9.10
CA PHE A 190 -13.60 -6.49 8.65
C PHE A 190 -14.68 -6.41 9.74
N THR A 191 -14.29 -6.28 11.03
CA THR A 191 -15.22 -6.34 12.16
C THR A 191 -15.16 -5.11 13.08
N ASN A 192 -14.09 -4.30 13.01
CA ASN A 192 -13.87 -3.18 13.93
C ASN A 192 -14.41 -1.82 13.42
N GLY A 193 -15.00 -1.81 12.22
CA GLY A 193 -15.55 -0.62 11.59
C GLY A 193 -14.64 0.11 10.59
N ASP A 194 -13.33 -0.23 10.50
CA ASP A 194 -12.40 0.45 9.58
C ASP A 194 -12.86 0.29 8.13
N LEU A 195 -13.09 -0.95 7.69
CA LEU A 195 -13.49 -1.24 6.32
C LEU A 195 -14.92 -0.76 6.02
N ALA A 196 -15.84 -0.89 6.98
CA ALA A 196 -17.22 -0.41 6.84
C ALA A 196 -17.27 1.12 6.69
N HIS A 197 -16.42 1.86 7.41
CA HIS A 197 -16.30 3.30 7.28
C HIS A 197 -15.86 3.71 5.87
N LEU A 198 -14.79 3.12 5.35
CA LEU A 198 -14.26 3.41 4.01
C LEU A 198 -15.28 3.03 2.93
N GLN A 199 -15.93 1.88 3.05
CA GLN A 199 -16.97 1.44 2.12
C GLN A 199 -18.16 2.41 2.10
N ARG A 200 -18.61 2.91 3.26
CA ARG A 200 -19.67 3.93 3.38
C ARG A 200 -19.30 5.22 2.66
N LEU A 201 -18.01 5.60 2.67
CA LEU A 201 -17.51 6.78 1.99
C LEU A 201 -17.28 6.56 0.49
N GLY A 202 -17.35 5.31 0.00
CA GLY A 202 -16.97 4.96 -1.38
C GLY A 202 -15.47 5.09 -1.63
N VAL A 203 -14.65 4.97 -0.57
CA VAL A 203 -13.19 5.11 -0.62
C VAL A 203 -12.55 3.72 -0.68
N PRO A 204 -11.85 3.36 -1.77
CA PRO A 204 -11.15 2.09 -1.87
C PRO A 204 -9.96 2.05 -0.90
N PRO A 205 -9.88 1.06 0.01
CA PRO A 205 -8.73 0.89 0.89
C PRO A 205 -7.56 0.21 0.17
N MET A 206 -6.34 0.53 0.58
CA MET A 206 -5.15 -0.25 0.22
C MET A 206 -4.84 -1.23 1.37
N ALA A 207 -4.50 -2.48 1.03
CA ALA A 207 -4.18 -3.52 2.02
C ALA A 207 -2.68 -3.78 2.07
N TRP A 208 -1.98 -3.28 3.09
CA TRP A 208 -0.60 -3.68 3.29
C TRP A 208 -0.50 -5.06 3.97
N SER A 209 0.62 -5.76 3.75
CA SER A 209 0.85 -7.15 4.20
C SER A 209 -0.29 -8.13 3.85
N PRO A 210 -0.76 -8.20 2.59
CA PRO A 210 -1.88 -9.07 2.21
C PRO A 210 -1.61 -10.56 2.40
N LEU A 211 -0.36 -10.95 2.63
CA LEU A 211 0.08 -12.30 3.00
C LEU A 211 0.63 -12.38 4.43
N GLY A 212 0.23 -11.44 5.31
CA GLY A 212 0.66 -11.37 6.70
C GLY A 212 2.17 -11.17 6.86
N GLY A 213 2.83 -10.42 5.96
CA GLY A 213 4.29 -10.26 5.98
C GLY A 213 5.08 -11.55 5.72
N GLY A 214 4.41 -12.61 5.28
CA GLY A 214 4.94 -13.96 5.09
C GLY A 214 4.49 -14.96 6.16
N ALA A 215 3.82 -14.52 7.23
CA ALA A 215 3.33 -15.39 8.29
C ALA A 215 2.34 -16.46 7.79
N LEU A 216 1.58 -16.16 6.73
CA LEU A 216 0.70 -17.12 6.08
C LEU A 216 1.41 -18.44 5.75
N PHE A 217 2.70 -18.39 5.39
CA PHE A 217 3.48 -19.56 4.96
C PHE A 217 4.18 -20.30 6.10
N HIS A 218 3.98 -19.90 7.35
CA HIS A 218 4.53 -20.62 8.50
C HIS A 218 3.82 -21.96 8.72
N SER A 219 4.52 -22.91 9.31
CA SER A 219 4.01 -24.26 9.59
C SER A 219 2.80 -24.29 10.55
N SER A 220 2.61 -23.23 11.34
CA SER A 220 1.41 -23.06 12.19
C SER A 220 0.11 -22.90 11.42
N ASN A 221 0.17 -22.52 10.14
CA ASN A 221 -0.99 -22.24 9.30
C ASN A 221 -1.27 -23.34 8.25
N THR A 222 -0.87 -24.59 8.57
CA THR A 222 -0.97 -25.73 7.63
C THR A 222 -2.39 -25.92 7.09
N GLY A 223 -3.42 -25.89 7.93
CA GLY A 223 -4.82 -26.09 7.51
C GLY A 223 -5.29 -25.02 6.51
N LEU A 224 -4.99 -23.74 6.78
CA LEU A 224 -5.32 -22.65 5.88
C LEU A 224 -4.56 -22.79 4.54
N ARG A 225 -3.26 -23.11 4.60
CA ARG A 225 -2.43 -23.31 3.40
C ARG A 225 -2.91 -24.48 2.56
N GLU A 226 -3.31 -25.59 3.15
CA GLU A 226 -3.85 -26.75 2.43
C GLU A 226 -5.12 -26.36 1.65
N LYS A 227 -6.03 -25.57 2.26
CA LYS A 227 -7.21 -25.05 1.57
C LYS A 227 -6.83 -24.11 0.42
N LEU A 228 -5.93 -23.16 0.65
CA LEU A 228 -5.44 -22.23 -0.39
C LEU A 228 -4.79 -23.00 -1.54
N THR A 229 -3.91 -23.95 -1.24
CA THR A 229 -3.22 -24.79 -2.24
C THR A 229 -4.23 -25.61 -3.06
N LYS A 230 -5.25 -26.21 -2.41
CA LYS A 230 -6.30 -26.97 -3.10
C LYS A 230 -7.11 -26.11 -4.08
N ILE A 231 -7.49 -24.89 -3.64
CA ILE A 231 -8.22 -23.94 -4.49
C ILE A 231 -7.34 -23.49 -5.64
N GLY A 232 -6.07 -23.15 -5.36
CA GLY A 232 -5.12 -22.70 -6.37
C GLY A 232 -4.84 -23.78 -7.42
N ALA A 233 -4.62 -25.02 -6.99
CA ALA A 233 -4.40 -26.14 -7.90
C ALA A 233 -5.58 -26.36 -8.86
N ALA A 234 -6.81 -26.18 -8.40
CA ALA A 234 -8.03 -26.28 -9.23
C ALA A 234 -8.14 -25.16 -10.28
N GLN A 235 -7.46 -24.02 -10.06
CA GLN A 235 -7.52 -22.83 -10.91
C GLN A 235 -6.18 -22.52 -11.62
N GLY A 236 -5.15 -23.35 -11.42
CA GLY A 236 -3.86 -23.20 -12.08
C GLY A 236 -3.00 -22.05 -11.53
N VAL A 237 -3.17 -21.68 -10.24
CA VAL A 237 -2.43 -20.65 -9.55
C VAL A 237 -1.86 -21.16 -8.22
N ASP A 238 -0.98 -20.38 -7.58
CA ASP A 238 -0.42 -20.71 -6.28
C ASP A 238 -1.31 -20.27 -5.10
N GLU A 239 -0.93 -20.69 -3.88
CA GLU A 239 -1.64 -20.37 -2.64
C GLU A 239 -1.64 -18.85 -2.33
N ALA A 240 -0.61 -18.12 -2.75
CA ALA A 240 -0.52 -16.68 -2.54
C ALA A 240 -1.53 -15.92 -3.40
N ALA A 241 -1.71 -16.34 -4.66
CA ALA A 241 -2.70 -15.76 -5.55
C ALA A 241 -4.13 -15.92 -5.00
N VAL A 242 -4.46 -17.09 -4.44
CA VAL A 242 -5.77 -17.33 -3.80
C VAL A 242 -5.96 -16.44 -2.56
N ALA A 243 -4.93 -16.31 -1.71
CA ALA A 243 -5.01 -15.46 -0.52
C ALA A 243 -5.20 -13.97 -0.87
N VAL A 244 -4.60 -13.51 -1.95
CA VAL A 244 -4.78 -12.14 -2.46
C VAL A 244 -6.17 -11.97 -3.10
N ALA A 245 -6.63 -12.97 -3.86
CA ALA A 245 -7.95 -12.97 -4.47
C ALA A 245 -9.08 -12.89 -3.42
N TRP A 246 -8.85 -13.44 -2.23
CA TRP A 246 -9.77 -13.31 -1.10
C TRP A 246 -10.02 -11.84 -0.74
N LEU A 247 -8.99 -10.98 -0.77
CA LEU A 247 -9.14 -9.53 -0.60
C LEU A 247 -9.81 -8.88 -1.81
N LEU A 248 -9.44 -9.29 -3.03
CA LEU A 248 -10.00 -8.73 -4.27
C LEU A 248 -11.52 -8.97 -4.39
N ALA A 249 -12.03 -10.07 -3.84
CA ALA A 249 -13.45 -10.40 -3.86
C ALA A 249 -14.33 -9.49 -2.99
N HIS A 250 -13.72 -8.69 -2.09
CA HIS A 250 -14.47 -7.81 -1.20
C HIS A 250 -15.04 -6.60 -1.95
N PRO A 251 -16.34 -6.22 -1.71
CA PRO A 251 -17.01 -5.15 -2.44
C PRO A 251 -16.46 -3.73 -2.20
N ALA A 252 -15.61 -3.54 -1.18
CA ALA A 252 -14.93 -2.27 -0.92
C ALA A 252 -13.82 -1.93 -1.93
N SER A 253 -13.61 -2.74 -2.96
CA SER A 253 -12.57 -2.52 -3.96
C SER A 253 -11.16 -2.42 -3.37
N ILE A 254 -10.81 -3.32 -2.45
CA ILE A 254 -9.50 -3.35 -1.77
C ILE A 254 -8.37 -3.44 -2.81
N LEU A 255 -7.32 -2.64 -2.65
CA LEU A 255 -6.09 -2.67 -3.45
C LEU A 255 -4.97 -3.37 -2.65
N PRO A 256 -4.69 -4.65 -2.86
CA PRO A 256 -3.59 -5.34 -2.17
C PRO A 256 -2.22 -4.80 -2.59
N VAL A 257 -1.36 -4.53 -1.59
CA VAL A 257 0.01 -4.04 -1.78
C VAL A 257 0.97 -5.21 -1.52
N LEU A 258 1.53 -5.78 -2.58
CA LEU A 258 2.38 -6.95 -2.51
C LEU A 258 3.85 -6.58 -2.61
N GLY A 259 4.63 -6.90 -1.56
CA GLY A 259 6.06 -6.61 -1.46
C GLY A 259 6.89 -7.88 -1.49
N THR A 260 7.69 -8.09 -2.54
CA THR A 260 8.69 -9.15 -2.64
C THR A 260 9.86 -8.68 -3.48
N ASN A 261 11.08 -9.12 -3.15
CA ASN A 261 12.28 -8.88 -3.98
C ASN A 261 12.53 -10.01 -4.99
N ASN A 262 11.84 -11.15 -4.85
CA ASN A 262 12.00 -12.28 -5.77
C ASN A 262 11.29 -11.99 -7.09
N LEU A 263 12.05 -11.90 -8.19
CA LEU A 263 11.56 -11.55 -9.53
C LEU A 263 10.53 -12.56 -10.07
N ASP A 264 10.69 -13.86 -9.76
CA ASP A 264 9.74 -14.87 -10.23
C ASP A 264 8.40 -14.76 -9.53
N ARG A 265 8.39 -14.39 -8.22
CA ARG A 265 7.16 -14.06 -7.51
C ARG A 265 6.53 -12.76 -8.01
N ILE A 266 7.34 -11.77 -8.38
CA ILE A 266 6.81 -10.51 -8.97
C ILE A 266 6.05 -10.83 -10.25
N LYS A 267 6.59 -11.70 -11.13
CA LYS A 267 5.95 -12.12 -12.38
C LYS A 267 4.62 -12.88 -12.20
N GLN A 268 4.29 -13.29 -10.98
CA GLN A 268 3.09 -14.05 -10.64
C GLN A 268 2.06 -13.25 -9.85
N ILE A 269 2.36 -12.00 -9.46
CA ILE A 269 1.43 -11.16 -8.67
C ILE A 269 0.05 -11.04 -9.36
N GLY A 270 0.04 -10.90 -10.68
CA GLY A 270 -1.18 -10.79 -11.48
C GLY A 270 -2.09 -12.02 -11.48
N ASP A 271 -1.58 -13.18 -11.07
CA ASP A 271 -2.36 -14.42 -11.04
C ASP A 271 -3.54 -14.33 -10.05
N ALA A 272 -3.43 -13.51 -9.02
CA ALA A 272 -4.52 -13.25 -8.09
C ALA A 272 -5.81 -12.72 -8.77
N ALA A 273 -5.66 -11.96 -9.86
CA ALA A 273 -6.80 -11.43 -10.61
C ALA A 273 -7.52 -12.48 -11.49
N LYS A 274 -6.94 -13.68 -11.63
CA LYS A 274 -7.51 -14.78 -12.41
C LYS A 274 -8.40 -15.71 -11.56
N VAL A 275 -8.32 -15.60 -10.23
CA VAL A 275 -8.98 -16.50 -9.29
C VAL A 275 -10.46 -16.13 -9.17
N GLU A 276 -11.31 -17.10 -9.44
CA GLU A 276 -12.74 -17.01 -9.14
C GLU A 276 -12.98 -17.34 -7.66
N MET A 277 -13.61 -16.41 -6.94
CA MET A 277 -13.85 -16.50 -5.50
C MET A 277 -15.34 -16.35 -5.20
N ASP A 278 -16.06 -17.46 -5.07
CA ASP A 278 -17.46 -17.42 -4.65
C ASP A 278 -17.60 -17.15 -3.14
N ARG A 279 -18.83 -16.86 -2.72
CA ARG A 279 -19.13 -16.54 -1.32
C ARG A 279 -18.80 -17.68 -0.36
N GLN A 280 -19.08 -18.94 -0.73
CA GLN A 280 -18.82 -20.08 0.15
C GLN A 280 -17.34 -20.33 0.32
N THR A 281 -16.58 -20.24 -0.76
CA THR A 281 -15.10 -20.32 -0.76
C THR A 281 -14.50 -19.20 0.08
N TRP A 282 -14.98 -17.96 -0.07
CA TRP A 282 -14.55 -16.82 0.71
C TRP A 282 -14.73 -17.06 2.23
N PHE A 283 -15.92 -17.48 2.64
CA PHE A 283 -16.23 -17.77 4.05
C PHE A 283 -15.53 -19.02 4.57
N ALA A 284 -15.27 -20.04 3.75
CA ALA A 284 -14.49 -21.21 4.15
C ALA A 284 -13.03 -20.86 4.51
N LEU A 285 -12.43 -19.92 3.76
CA LEU A 285 -11.10 -19.39 4.06
C LEU A 285 -11.14 -18.48 5.30
N TYR A 286 -12.16 -17.64 5.42
CA TYR A 286 -12.34 -16.76 6.58
C TYR A 286 -12.52 -17.52 7.88
N THR A 287 -13.38 -18.53 7.90
CA THR A 287 -13.60 -19.45 9.04
C THR A 287 -12.31 -20.16 9.45
N GLU A 288 -11.54 -20.66 8.48
CA GLU A 288 -10.25 -21.29 8.77
C GLU A 288 -9.25 -20.29 9.37
N ALA A 289 -9.21 -19.07 8.84
CA ALA A 289 -8.35 -18.00 9.35
C ALA A 289 -8.75 -17.54 10.76
N LEU A 290 -10.05 -17.56 11.09
CA LEU A 290 -10.57 -17.28 12.43
C LEU A 290 -10.28 -18.40 13.42
N GLY A 291 -10.17 -19.66 12.95
CA GLY A 291 -10.08 -20.86 13.79
C GLY A 291 -11.42 -21.28 14.42
N HIS A 292 -12.54 -20.69 14.04
CA HIS A 292 -13.89 -21.00 14.46
C HIS A 292 -14.93 -20.53 13.43
N GLU A 293 -16.14 -21.04 13.49
CA GLU A 293 -17.24 -20.58 12.64
C GLU A 293 -17.59 -19.12 12.92
N VAL A 294 -18.06 -18.44 11.86
CA VAL A 294 -18.67 -17.11 12.01
C VAL A 294 -19.94 -17.21 12.87
N ALA A 295 -20.22 -16.20 13.70
CA ALA A 295 -21.36 -16.16 14.59
C ALA A 295 -22.69 -16.00 13.81
#